data_58537075948274087a4c06011b2bb96c
#
_entry.id   58537075948274087a4c06011b2bb96c
#
_cell.length_a   1.000
_cell.length_b   1.000
_cell.length_c   1.000
_cell.angle_alpha   90.00
_cell.angle_beta   90.00
_cell.angle_gamma   90.00
#
_symmetry.space_group_name_H-M   'P 1'
#
loop_
_entity.id
_entity.type
_entity.pdbx_description
1 polymer ?
#
loop_
_entity_poly.entity_id
_entity_poly.type
_entity_poly.pdbx_seq_one_letter_code
_entity_poly.pdbx_strand_id
1 'polypeptide(L)'
;VPKSAFEDMYTRIISEWPLIDVGRTGTLDFPEFDRELDNSINHCIEKLKSCKDGERVYYSSRLLNLRKVVVGRCKQKKGTLRESPFAALFTGGAGVGKTCIASALGRYIAGVGGYDNSPENCFSLNEQDKFMSGIATFHTIIRIDDICQTVPDKATENPLEKIIMLCNNQPMPATVAEAEKKGQILLDPRVVTATTNVDNLDA
;
A
#
# COMPACT_ATOMS: atom_id res chain seq x y z
N VAL A 1 -1.76 6.76 -20.74
CA VAL A 1 -0.59 6.23 -21.46
C VAL A 1 -1.05 5.72 -22.82
N PRO A 2 -0.41 6.06 -23.94
CA PRO A 2 -0.69 5.47 -25.26
C PRO A 2 -0.55 3.94 -25.23
N LYS A 3 -1.32 3.23 -26.07
CA LYS A 3 -1.29 1.76 -26.10
C LYS A 3 0.10 1.19 -26.40
N SER A 4 0.87 1.84 -27.28
CA SER A 4 2.25 1.47 -27.59
C SER A 4 3.18 1.58 -26.38
N ALA A 5 3.13 2.70 -25.67
CA ALA A 5 3.97 2.89 -24.46
C ALA A 5 3.59 1.95 -23.31
N PHE A 6 2.32 1.57 -23.21
CA PHE A 6 1.90 0.55 -22.25
C PHE A 6 2.45 -0.84 -22.65
N GLU A 7 2.40 -1.21 -23.94
CA GLU A 7 2.97 -2.49 -24.40
C GLU A 7 4.48 -2.56 -24.17
N ASP A 8 5.20 -1.46 -24.37
CA ASP A 8 6.63 -1.39 -24.12
C ASP A 8 6.94 -1.64 -22.63
N MET A 9 6.20 -1.00 -21.72
CA MET A 9 6.32 -1.24 -20.28
C MET A 9 5.97 -2.68 -19.91
N TYR A 10 4.84 -3.20 -20.40
CA TYR A 10 4.40 -4.56 -20.14
C TYR A 10 5.44 -5.59 -20.62
N THR A 11 5.94 -5.43 -21.84
CA THR A 11 6.93 -6.33 -22.42
C THR A 11 8.22 -6.31 -21.62
N ARG A 12 8.66 -5.13 -21.18
CA ARG A 12 9.84 -4.97 -20.34
C ARG A 12 9.67 -5.70 -19.01
N ILE A 13 8.57 -5.50 -18.30
CA ILE A 13 8.28 -6.21 -17.04
C ILE A 13 8.32 -7.72 -17.24
N ILE A 14 7.65 -8.24 -18.26
CA ILE A 14 7.60 -9.69 -18.50
C ILE A 14 8.96 -10.25 -18.88
N SER A 15 9.77 -9.51 -19.65
CA SER A 15 11.14 -9.94 -20.02
C SER A 15 12.14 -9.86 -18.86
N GLU A 16 12.00 -8.89 -17.96
CA GLU A 16 12.87 -8.72 -16.79
C GLU A 16 12.48 -9.66 -15.63
N TRP A 17 11.21 -10.08 -15.55
CA TRP A 17 10.73 -10.91 -14.46
C TRP A 17 11.56 -12.17 -14.17
N PRO A 18 12.01 -12.96 -15.15
CA PRO A 18 12.84 -14.16 -14.87
C PRO A 18 14.17 -13.86 -14.17
N LEU A 19 14.76 -12.67 -14.40
CA LEU A 19 15.95 -12.22 -13.69
C LEU A 19 15.61 -11.76 -12.27
N ILE A 20 14.58 -10.95 -12.15
CA ILE A 20 14.07 -10.45 -10.86
C ILE A 20 13.64 -11.61 -9.96
N ASP A 21 12.99 -12.65 -10.51
CA ASP A 21 12.53 -13.82 -9.75
C ASP A 21 13.67 -14.62 -9.12
N VAL A 22 14.85 -14.60 -9.72
CA VAL A 22 16.07 -15.21 -9.14
C VAL A 22 16.96 -14.21 -8.37
N GLY A 23 16.44 -13.02 -8.05
CA GLY A 23 17.14 -12.01 -7.26
C GLY A 23 18.22 -11.25 -8.03
N ARG A 24 18.15 -11.20 -9.35
CA ARG A 24 19.06 -10.44 -10.21
C ARG A 24 18.35 -9.25 -10.82
N THR A 25 19.10 -8.21 -11.13
CA THR A 25 18.61 -7.04 -11.89
C THR A 25 19.07 -7.15 -13.33
N GLY A 26 18.20 -6.73 -14.25
CA GLY A 26 18.52 -6.57 -15.67
C GLY A 26 18.73 -5.09 -16.04
N THR A 27 17.89 -4.55 -16.90
CA THR A 27 17.89 -3.12 -17.25
C THR A 27 17.19 -2.25 -16.19
N LEU A 28 16.32 -2.86 -15.38
CA LEU A 28 15.64 -2.21 -14.26
C LEU A 28 16.24 -2.68 -12.93
N ASP A 29 16.42 -1.74 -12.00
CA ASP A 29 16.64 -2.10 -10.61
C ASP A 29 15.33 -2.52 -9.92
N PHE A 30 15.41 -3.06 -8.70
CA PHE A 30 14.22 -3.54 -7.98
C PHE A 30 13.17 -2.46 -7.74
N PRO A 31 13.51 -1.23 -7.30
CA PRO A 31 12.55 -0.14 -7.13
C PRO A 31 11.91 0.32 -8.44
N GLU A 32 12.67 0.41 -9.52
CA GLU A 32 12.16 0.78 -10.83
C GLU A 32 11.21 -0.28 -11.39
N PHE A 33 11.58 -1.55 -11.24
CA PHE A 33 10.73 -2.66 -11.64
C PHE A 33 9.39 -2.64 -10.88
N ASP A 34 9.42 -2.47 -9.57
CA ASP A 34 8.21 -2.41 -8.74
C ASP A 34 7.33 -1.23 -9.16
N ARG A 35 7.91 -0.06 -9.44
CA ARG A 35 7.19 1.12 -9.91
C ARG A 35 6.55 0.92 -11.30
N GLU A 36 7.27 0.34 -12.24
CA GLU A 36 6.71 0.04 -13.57
C GLU A 36 5.62 -1.02 -13.50
N LEU A 37 5.77 -2.02 -12.64
CA LEU A 37 4.77 -3.06 -12.39
C LEU A 37 3.47 -2.45 -11.86
N ASP A 38 3.54 -1.59 -10.84
CA ASP A 38 2.37 -0.92 -10.25
C ASP A 38 1.69 0.01 -11.27
N ASN A 39 2.47 0.80 -12.02
CA ASN A 39 1.94 1.67 -13.07
C ASN A 39 1.20 0.87 -14.16
N SER A 40 1.75 -0.28 -14.56
CA SER A 40 1.14 -1.13 -15.58
C SER A 40 -0.16 -1.78 -15.09
N ILE A 41 -0.22 -2.18 -13.82
CA ILE A 41 -1.43 -2.73 -13.20
C ILE A 41 -2.52 -1.66 -13.12
N ASN A 42 -2.18 -0.46 -12.62
CA ASN A 42 -3.12 0.64 -12.51
C ASN A 42 -3.67 1.04 -13.89
N HIS A 43 -2.80 1.10 -14.91
CA HIS A 43 -3.25 1.35 -16.27
C HIS A 43 -4.25 0.30 -16.78
N CYS A 44 -4.00 -0.99 -16.54
CA CYS A 44 -4.95 -2.05 -16.89
C CYS A 44 -6.29 -1.87 -16.18
N ILE A 45 -6.28 -1.57 -14.86
CA ILE A 45 -7.48 -1.40 -14.06
C ILE A 45 -8.31 -0.22 -14.57
N GLU A 46 -7.67 0.92 -14.84
CA GLU A 46 -8.36 2.10 -15.38
C GLU A 46 -8.96 1.85 -16.76
N LYS A 47 -8.22 1.19 -17.64
CA LYS A 47 -8.72 0.82 -18.97
C LYS A 47 -9.90 -0.13 -18.89
N LEU A 48 -9.87 -1.12 -18.00
CA LEU A 48 -10.99 -2.06 -17.83
C LEU A 48 -12.29 -1.38 -17.35
N LYS A 49 -12.21 -0.21 -16.71
CA LYS A 49 -13.39 0.58 -16.33
C LYS A 49 -14.05 1.29 -17.52
N SER A 50 -13.28 1.62 -18.56
CA SER A 50 -13.71 2.51 -19.65
C SER A 50 -13.63 1.89 -21.05
N CYS A 51 -13.00 0.71 -21.22
CA CYS A 51 -12.80 0.10 -22.54
C CYS A 51 -14.05 -0.61 -23.09
N LYS A 52 -14.11 -0.70 -24.42
CA LYS A 52 -15.11 -1.50 -25.14
C LYS A 52 -14.80 -3.00 -25.04
N ASP A 53 -15.78 -3.84 -25.28
CA ASP A 53 -15.67 -5.31 -25.10
C ASP A 53 -14.49 -5.94 -25.84
N GLY A 54 -14.15 -5.48 -27.04
CA GLY A 54 -13.01 -5.98 -27.80
C GLY A 54 -11.64 -5.74 -27.16
N GLU A 55 -11.49 -4.67 -26.38
CA GLU A 55 -10.24 -4.36 -25.66
C GLU A 55 -10.21 -4.98 -24.26
N ARG A 56 -11.36 -5.39 -23.74
CA ARG A 56 -11.49 -5.93 -22.40
C ARG A 56 -10.69 -7.21 -22.22
N VAL A 57 -10.75 -8.12 -23.18
CA VAL A 57 -9.96 -9.36 -23.19
C VAL A 57 -8.47 -9.07 -23.18
N TYR A 58 -8.04 -8.08 -23.96
CA TYR A 58 -6.65 -7.65 -24.03
C TYR A 58 -6.13 -7.19 -22.66
N TYR A 59 -6.78 -6.20 -22.02
CA TYR A 59 -6.32 -5.69 -20.72
C TYR A 59 -6.52 -6.70 -19.60
N SER A 60 -7.55 -7.54 -19.61
CA SER A 60 -7.73 -8.60 -18.62
C SER A 60 -6.61 -9.63 -18.66
N SER A 61 -6.18 -10.04 -19.84
CA SER A 61 -5.07 -10.99 -20.01
C SER A 61 -3.74 -10.40 -19.48
N ARG A 62 -3.45 -9.12 -19.80
CA ARG A 62 -2.24 -8.44 -19.28
C ARG A 62 -2.28 -8.32 -17.76
N LEU A 63 -3.42 -7.88 -17.21
CA LEU A 63 -3.59 -7.77 -15.77
C LEU A 63 -3.38 -9.11 -15.06
N LEU A 64 -3.89 -10.22 -15.62
CA LEU A 64 -3.69 -11.55 -15.04
C LEU A 64 -2.20 -11.93 -14.98
N ASN A 65 -1.44 -11.66 -16.04
CA ASN A 65 -0.01 -11.94 -16.07
C ASN A 65 0.77 -11.06 -15.09
N LEU A 66 0.48 -9.76 -15.04
CA LEU A 66 1.09 -8.84 -14.08
C LEU A 66 0.81 -9.25 -12.63
N ARG A 67 -0.40 -9.71 -12.32
CA ARG A 67 -0.74 -10.24 -10.99
C ARG A 67 0.10 -11.47 -10.60
N LYS A 68 0.44 -12.35 -11.55
CA LYS A 68 1.36 -13.47 -11.27
C LYS A 68 2.75 -12.97 -10.88
N VAL A 69 3.24 -11.93 -11.57
CA VAL A 69 4.51 -11.28 -11.23
C VAL A 69 4.46 -10.67 -9.83
N VAL A 70 3.37 -9.97 -9.49
CA VAL A 70 3.16 -9.42 -8.13
C VAL A 70 3.25 -10.52 -7.07
N VAL A 71 2.58 -11.66 -7.27
CA VAL A 71 2.60 -12.77 -6.30
C VAL A 71 4.03 -13.29 -6.10
N GLY A 72 4.79 -13.46 -7.18
CA GLY A 72 6.21 -13.86 -7.09
C GLY A 72 7.04 -12.82 -6.35
N ARG A 73 6.88 -11.54 -6.71
CA ARG A 73 7.60 -10.42 -6.08
C ARG A 73 7.28 -10.29 -4.59
N CYS A 74 6.02 -10.46 -4.20
CA CYS A 74 5.62 -10.49 -2.80
C CYS A 74 6.25 -11.65 -2.02
N LYS A 75 6.41 -12.82 -2.64
CA LYS A 75 7.10 -13.95 -2.00
C LYS A 75 8.58 -13.64 -1.72
N GLN A 76 9.26 -12.98 -2.66
CA GLN A 76 10.65 -12.55 -2.46
C GLN A 76 10.77 -11.54 -1.32
N LYS A 77 9.90 -10.53 -1.29
CA LYS A 77 9.92 -9.48 -0.25
C LYS A 77 9.59 -10.01 1.16
N LYS A 78 8.90 -11.14 1.29
CA LYS A 78 8.60 -11.74 2.60
C LYS A 78 9.85 -12.14 3.41
N GLY A 79 10.98 -12.35 2.76
CA GLY A 79 12.26 -12.66 3.41
C GLY A 79 13.13 -11.43 3.69
N THR A 80 12.75 -10.23 3.25
CA THR A 80 13.55 -9.01 3.40
C THR A 80 12.93 -8.07 4.42
N LEU A 81 13.78 -7.43 5.23
CA LEU A 81 13.33 -6.34 6.09
C LEU A 81 12.96 -5.14 5.22
N ARG A 82 11.86 -4.47 5.56
CA ARG A 82 11.47 -3.20 4.96
C ARG A 82 12.05 -2.03 5.75
N GLU A 83 12.13 -0.86 5.15
CA GLU A 83 12.44 0.36 5.88
C GLU A 83 11.32 0.70 6.86
N SER A 84 11.68 1.10 8.06
CA SER A 84 10.70 1.60 9.03
C SER A 84 10.12 2.92 8.53
N PRO A 85 8.79 3.09 8.54
CA PRO A 85 8.18 4.33 8.11
C PRO A 85 8.44 5.47 9.10
N PHE A 86 8.34 6.70 8.64
CA PHE A 86 8.12 7.82 9.56
C PHE A 86 6.75 7.63 10.23
N ALA A 87 6.71 7.68 11.56
CA ALA A 87 5.48 7.51 12.32
C ALA A 87 5.22 8.74 13.20
N ALA A 88 3.97 9.23 13.21
CA ALA A 88 3.55 10.34 14.07
C ALA A 88 2.16 10.08 14.66
N LEU A 89 2.04 10.32 15.96
CA LEU A 89 0.78 10.29 16.70
C LEU A 89 0.36 11.72 17.09
N PHE A 90 -0.89 12.07 16.80
CA PHE A 90 -1.49 13.34 17.16
C PHE A 90 -2.55 13.12 18.25
N THR A 91 -2.31 13.71 19.42
CA THR A 91 -3.22 13.65 20.57
C THR A 91 -3.89 15.01 20.78
N GLY A 92 -5.07 15.03 21.39
CA GLY A 92 -5.77 16.25 21.78
C GLY A 92 -7.29 16.11 21.70
N GLY A 93 -8.01 17.09 22.17
CA GLY A 93 -9.47 17.09 22.20
C GLY A 93 -10.14 16.96 20.82
N ALA A 94 -11.42 16.63 20.83
CA ALA A 94 -12.21 16.54 19.59
C ALA A 94 -12.31 17.91 18.89
N GLY A 95 -12.31 17.92 17.56
CA GLY A 95 -12.55 19.12 16.75
C GLY A 95 -11.35 20.08 16.60
N VAL A 96 -10.18 19.81 17.20
CA VAL A 96 -9.00 20.69 17.11
C VAL A 96 -8.21 20.57 15.79
N GLY A 97 -8.66 19.77 14.84
CA GLY A 97 -8.07 19.67 13.51
C GLY A 97 -6.95 18.61 13.37
N LYS A 98 -6.82 17.66 14.30
CA LYS A 98 -5.78 16.61 14.27
C LYS A 98 -5.71 15.87 12.94
N THR A 99 -6.85 15.40 12.44
CA THR A 99 -6.94 14.64 11.19
C THR A 99 -6.46 15.46 9.99
N CYS A 100 -6.79 16.76 9.95
CA CYS A 100 -6.30 17.66 8.89
C CYS A 100 -4.78 17.81 8.94
N ILE A 101 -4.23 18.05 10.13
CA ILE A 101 -2.79 18.21 10.34
C ILE A 101 -2.05 16.89 10.02
N ALA A 102 -2.56 15.76 10.52
CA ALA A 102 -1.99 14.43 10.24
C ALA A 102 -1.95 14.12 8.73
N SER A 103 -3.03 14.44 8.02
CA SER A 103 -3.10 14.26 6.57
C SER A 103 -2.13 15.17 5.81
N ALA A 104 -2.07 16.46 6.17
CA ALA A 104 -1.19 17.42 5.55
C ALA A 104 0.29 17.08 5.81
N LEU A 105 0.64 16.76 7.05
CA LEU A 105 2.00 16.40 7.44
C LEU A 105 2.43 15.07 6.77
N GLY A 106 1.55 14.07 6.76
CA GLY A 106 1.87 12.79 6.14
C GLY A 106 2.22 12.94 4.65
N ARG A 107 1.42 13.71 3.92
CA ARG A 107 1.69 14.01 2.51
C ARG A 107 2.96 14.87 2.31
N TYR A 108 3.17 15.84 3.18
CA TYR A 108 4.37 16.68 3.13
C TYR A 108 5.64 15.84 3.31
N ILE A 109 5.68 14.96 4.32
CA ILE A 109 6.83 14.10 4.60
C ILE A 109 7.08 13.11 3.45
N ALA A 110 6.01 12.51 2.90
CA ALA A 110 6.13 11.65 1.72
C ALA A 110 6.77 12.42 0.55
N GLY A 111 6.31 13.63 0.28
CA GLY A 111 6.88 14.47 -0.79
C GLY A 111 8.34 14.86 -0.56
N VAL A 112 8.72 15.18 0.67
CA VAL A 112 10.14 15.47 1.03
C VAL A 112 11.00 14.22 0.87
N GLY A 113 10.45 13.04 1.18
CA GLY A 113 11.11 11.74 0.99
C GLY A 113 11.18 11.28 -0.47
N GLY A 114 10.66 12.06 -1.43
CA GLY A 114 10.64 11.70 -2.84
C GLY A 114 9.56 10.68 -3.24
N TYR A 115 8.60 10.41 -2.33
CA TYR A 115 7.47 9.51 -2.59
C TYR A 115 6.29 10.28 -3.16
N ASP A 116 5.42 9.57 -3.89
CA ASP A 116 4.17 10.15 -4.37
C ASP A 116 3.29 10.55 -3.18
N ASN A 117 2.96 11.84 -3.11
CA ASN A 117 2.16 12.47 -2.07
C ASN A 117 0.73 12.80 -2.53
N SER A 118 0.28 12.20 -3.62
CA SER A 118 -1.09 12.37 -4.12
C SER A 118 -2.12 11.80 -3.14
N PRO A 119 -3.36 12.32 -3.13
CA PRO A 119 -4.42 11.78 -2.28
C PRO A 119 -4.68 10.28 -2.50
N GLU A 120 -4.48 9.79 -3.73
CA GLU A 120 -4.69 8.40 -4.13
C GLU A 120 -3.70 7.44 -3.46
N ASN A 121 -2.52 7.94 -3.06
CA ASN A 121 -1.51 7.18 -2.32
C ASN A 121 -1.75 7.11 -0.81
N CYS A 122 -2.77 7.81 -0.32
CA CYS A 122 -3.16 7.81 1.07
C CYS A 122 -4.23 6.74 1.30
N PHE A 123 -4.00 5.86 2.26
CA PHE A 123 -4.99 4.91 2.74
C PHE A 123 -5.42 5.26 4.16
N SER A 124 -6.72 5.37 4.39
CA SER A 124 -7.28 5.55 5.74
C SER A 124 -7.74 4.20 6.28
N LEU A 125 -7.22 3.86 7.44
CA LEU A 125 -7.56 2.65 8.17
C LEU A 125 -8.35 3.04 9.42
N ASN A 126 -9.52 2.41 9.65
CA ASN A 126 -10.23 2.52 10.89
C ASN A 126 -9.76 1.46 11.87
N GLU A 127 -9.73 1.81 13.17
CA GLU A 127 -9.39 0.87 14.23
C GLU A 127 -10.30 -0.37 14.22
N GLN A 128 -11.60 -0.16 14.00
CA GLN A 128 -12.61 -1.21 14.04
C GLN A 128 -12.63 -2.13 12.82
N ASP A 129 -11.95 -1.74 11.74
CA ASP A 129 -11.91 -2.54 10.53
C ASP A 129 -11.02 -3.77 10.72
N LYS A 130 -11.64 -4.95 10.67
CA LYS A 130 -10.93 -6.23 10.70
C LYS A 130 -10.10 -6.46 9.43
N PHE A 131 -10.52 -5.88 8.33
CA PHE A 131 -9.88 -6.04 7.02
C PHE A 131 -9.51 -4.68 6.43
N MET A 132 -8.34 -4.63 5.80
CA MET A 132 -7.85 -3.47 5.07
C MET A 132 -8.43 -3.46 3.64
N SER A 133 -9.77 -3.40 3.54
CA SER A 133 -10.44 -3.46 2.24
C SER A 133 -10.09 -2.28 1.36
N GLY A 134 -9.66 -2.54 0.13
CA GLY A 134 -9.26 -1.50 -0.82
C GLY A 134 -7.79 -1.06 -0.71
N ILE A 135 -7.03 -1.58 0.25
CA ILE A 135 -5.59 -1.32 0.29
C ILE A 135 -4.88 -1.95 -0.91
N ALA A 136 -3.83 -1.28 -1.37
CA ALA A 136 -2.98 -1.75 -2.47
C ALA A 136 -1.51 -1.48 -2.14
N THR A 137 -0.60 -2.12 -2.86
CA THR A 137 0.86 -2.00 -2.67
C THR A 137 1.39 -0.57 -2.84
N PHE A 138 0.71 0.25 -3.66
CA PHE A 138 1.12 1.63 -3.92
C PHE A 138 0.74 2.61 -2.79
N HIS A 139 -0.11 2.23 -1.84
CA HIS A 139 -0.43 3.08 -0.69
C HIS A 139 0.78 3.17 0.25
N THR A 140 1.53 4.24 0.13
CA THR A 140 2.74 4.50 0.94
C THR A 140 2.47 5.37 2.16
N ILE A 141 1.31 6.03 2.20
CA ILE A 141 0.86 6.86 3.32
C ILE A 141 -0.33 6.17 3.97
N ILE A 142 -0.17 5.72 5.20
CA ILE A 142 -1.26 5.09 5.96
C ILE A 142 -1.66 6.02 7.10
N ARG A 143 -2.95 6.32 7.18
CA ARG A 143 -3.54 7.11 8.24
C ARG A 143 -4.50 6.24 9.05
N ILE A 144 -4.37 6.30 10.37
CA ILE A 144 -5.28 5.66 11.32
C ILE A 144 -5.96 6.76 12.10
N ASP A 145 -7.28 6.83 11.99
CA ASP A 145 -8.05 7.89 12.65
C ASP A 145 -8.68 7.36 13.94
N ASP A 146 -8.70 8.22 14.97
CA ASP A 146 -9.37 7.98 16.25
C ASP A 146 -9.05 6.64 16.93
N ILE A 147 -7.74 6.36 17.11
CA ILE A 147 -7.30 5.14 17.82
C ILE A 147 -7.61 5.21 19.32
N CYS A 148 -7.73 4.03 19.95
CA CYS A 148 -7.97 3.85 21.40
C CYS A 148 -9.26 4.51 21.88
N GLN A 149 -10.31 4.56 21.04
CA GLN A 149 -11.63 5.04 21.45
C GLN A 149 -12.41 3.99 22.27
N THR A 150 -12.06 2.73 22.14
CA THR A 150 -12.71 1.63 22.84
C THR A 150 -12.08 1.46 24.22
N VAL A 151 -12.92 1.37 25.27
CA VAL A 151 -12.45 1.10 26.64
C VAL A 151 -11.69 -0.23 26.66
N PRO A 152 -10.49 -0.32 27.29
CA PRO A 152 -9.64 -1.51 27.26
C PRO A 152 -10.37 -2.82 27.62
N ASP A 153 -11.25 -2.80 28.60
CA ASP A 153 -12.03 -3.98 29.05
C ASP A 153 -13.01 -4.53 28.00
N LYS A 154 -13.31 -3.73 26.96
CA LYS A 154 -14.23 -4.10 25.87
C LYS A 154 -13.53 -4.27 24.52
N ALA A 155 -12.24 -3.98 24.46
CA ALA A 155 -11.46 -4.15 23.25
C ALA A 155 -11.17 -5.64 23.02
N THR A 156 -11.55 -6.15 21.85
CA THR A 156 -11.25 -7.54 21.44
C THR A 156 -9.82 -7.71 20.96
N GLU A 157 -9.17 -6.65 20.55
CA GLU A 157 -7.78 -6.60 20.07
C GLU A 157 -7.13 -5.31 20.61
N ASN A 158 -5.82 -5.34 20.84
CA ASN A 158 -5.09 -4.13 21.25
C ASN A 158 -4.96 -3.20 20.03
N PRO A 159 -5.52 -1.98 20.06
CA PRO A 159 -5.48 -1.04 18.95
C PRO A 159 -4.06 -0.62 18.57
N LEU A 160 -3.12 -0.63 19.51
CA LEU A 160 -1.72 -0.29 19.27
C LEU A 160 -0.99 -1.37 18.47
N GLU A 161 -1.46 -2.61 18.47
CA GLU A 161 -0.82 -3.71 17.76
C GLU A 161 -0.75 -3.45 16.25
N LYS A 162 -1.81 -2.92 15.65
CA LYS A 162 -1.81 -2.53 14.23
C LYS A 162 -0.76 -1.45 13.93
N ILE A 163 -0.60 -0.48 14.82
CA ILE A 163 0.41 0.57 14.68
C ILE A 163 1.82 -0.02 14.78
N ILE A 164 2.07 -0.87 15.77
CA ILE A 164 3.36 -1.55 15.94
C ILE A 164 3.69 -2.35 14.68
N MET A 165 2.75 -3.11 14.14
CA MET A 165 2.93 -3.88 12.92
C MET A 165 3.20 -3.01 11.70
N LEU A 166 2.55 -1.85 11.60
CA LEU A 166 2.77 -0.89 10.51
C LEU A 166 4.11 -0.17 10.62
N CYS A 167 4.58 0.09 11.84
CA CYS A 167 5.80 0.87 12.09
C CYS A 167 7.08 0.03 12.16
N ASN A 168 6.98 -1.28 12.37
CA ASN A 168 8.15 -2.15 12.42
C ASN A 168 8.73 -2.38 11.01
N ASN A 169 9.93 -2.97 10.95
CA ASN A 169 10.64 -3.28 9.71
C ASN A 169 10.35 -4.69 9.17
N GLN A 170 9.41 -5.41 9.74
CA GLN A 170 9.03 -6.74 9.27
C GLN A 170 8.08 -6.65 8.07
N PRO A 171 8.17 -7.56 7.09
CA PRO A 171 7.23 -7.64 6.00
C PRO A 171 5.81 -7.86 6.54
N MET A 172 4.87 -6.98 6.18
CA MET A 172 3.50 -7.06 6.63
C MET A 172 2.56 -7.32 5.44
N PRO A 173 2.01 -8.54 5.32
CA PRO A 173 0.95 -8.77 4.36
C PRO A 173 -0.35 -8.09 4.83
N ALA A 174 -1.04 -7.42 3.91
CA ALA A 174 -2.34 -6.82 4.22
C ALA A 174 -3.37 -7.88 4.58
N THR A 175 -4.13 -7.63 5.64
CA THR A 175 -5.27 -8.46 6.02
C THR A 175 -6.47 -8.04 5.17
N VAL A 176 -6.76 -8.79 4.10
CA VAL A 176 -7.87 -8.53 3.18
C VAL A 176 -8.94 -9.60 3.31
N ALA A 177 -10.22 -9.20 3.08
CA ALA A 177 -11.35 -10.12 3.16
C ALA A 177 -11.39 -11.10 1.96
N GLU A 178 -10.91 -10.65 0.80
CA GLU A 178 -10.95 -11.45 -0.42
C GLU A 178 -9.87 -12.55 -0.37
N ALA A 179 -10.32 -13.81 -0.38
CA ALA A 179 -9.43 -14.97 -0.33
C ALA A 179 -8.38 -14.98 -1.46
N GLU A 180 -8.76 -14.48 -2.65
CA GLU A 180 -7.88 -14.42 -3.82
C GLU A 180 -6.72 -13.44 -3.66
N LYS A 181 -6.91 -12.38 -2.84
CA LYS A 181 -5.88 -11.35 -2.60
C LYS A 181 -5.06 -11.59 -1.35
N LYS A 182 -5.42 -12.63 -0.58
CA LYS A 182 -4.76 -12.92 0.70
C LYS A 182 -3.28 -13.25 0.51
N GLY A 183 -2.43 -12.44 1.16
CA GLY A 183 -0.98 -12.59 1.08
C GLY A 183 -0.33 -12.11 -0.24
N GLN A 184 -1.11 -11.46 -1.13
CA GLN A 184 -0.61 -10.89 -2.38
C GLN A 184 -0.25 -9.40 -2.26
N ILE A 185 -0.76 -8.73 -1.23
CA ILE A 185 -0.49 -7.32 -0.99
C ILE A 185 0.46 -7.23 0.19
N LEU A 186 1.69 -6.80 -0.07
CA LEU A 186 2.66 -6.44 0.96
C LEU A 186 2.61 -4.94 1.19
N LEU A 187 2.45 -4.57 2.44
CA LEU A 187 2.46 -3.16 2.85
C LEU A 187 3.90 -2.70 3.02
N ASP A 188 4.22 -1.59 2.38
CA ASP A 188 5.50 -0.90 2.51
C ASP A 188 5.25 0.60 2.78
N PRO A 189 4.59 0.94 3.91
CA PRO A 189 4.31 2.32 4.23
C PRO A 189 5.60 3.08 4.44
N ARG A 190 5.65 4.31 3.94
CA ARG A 190 6.73 5.26 4.16
C ARG A 190 6.37 6.28 5.23
N VAL A 191 5.07 6.51 5.39
CA VAL A 191 4.54 7.40 6.42
C VAL A 191 3.33 6.74 7.08
N VAL A 192 3.30 6.74 8.39
CA VAL A 192 2.16 6.31 9.20
C VAL A 192 1.77 7.47 10.11
N THR A 193 0.53 7.91 10.03
CA THR A 193 0.00 8.92 10.95
C THR A 193 -1.20 8.36 11.69
N ALA A 194 -1.27 8.62 12.99
CA ALA A 194 -2.40 8.22 13.82
C ALA A 194 -2.94 9.42 14.59
N THR A 195 -4.24 9.44 14.85
CA THR A 195 -4.89 10.44 15.69
C THR A 195 -5.61 9.78 16.85
N THR A 196 -5.71 10.48 17.97
CA THR A 196 -6.49 10.03 19.13
C THR A 196 -7.07 11.21 19.90
N ASN A 197 -8.21 11.00 20.53
CA ASN A 197 -8.82 11.92 21.47
C ASN A 197 -8.49 11.57 22.93
N VAL A 198 -7.77 10.48 23.15
CA VAL A 198 -7.42 9.96 24.47
C VAL A 198 -6.08 10.53 24.88
N ASP A 199 -6.00 11.11 26.07
CA ASP A 199 -4.77 11.71 26.61
C ASP A 199 -3.80 10.65 27.14
N ASN A 200 -4.29 9.51 27.58
CA ASN A 200 -3.49 8.38 28.08
C ASN A 200 -3.79 7.12 27.25
N LEU A 201 -2.76 6.58 26.62
CA LEU A 201 -2.84 5.35 25.80
C LEU A 201 -2.61 4.08 26.62
N ASP A 202 -2.97 4.06 27.91
CA ASP A 202 -2.94 2.86 28.74
C ASP A 202 -3.93 1.83 28.14
N ALA A 203 -3.41 0.95 27.29
CA ALA A 203 -4.13 -0.11 26.63
C ALA A 203 -3.73 -1.48 27.19
#